data_b3668698c3c821ffdefca28eb9c00100
#
_entry.id   b3668698c3c821ffdefca28eb9c00100
#
_cell.length_a   1.000
_cell.length_b   1.000
_cell.length_c   1.000
_cell.angle_alpha   90.00
_cell.angle_beta   90.00
_cell.angle_gamma   90.00
#
_symmetry.space_group_name_H-M   'P 1'
#
loop_
_entity.id
_entity.type
_entity.pdbx_description
1 polymer ?
#
loop_
_entity_poly.entity_id
_entity_poly.type
_entity_poly.pdbx_seq_one_letter_code
_entity_poly.pdbx_strand_id
1 'polypeptide(L)'
;MTIGFGNGNFYQLYKHDNDRFNELFLSLLSCDKKANAIELHTLNEEQINILLDINKDILKDFDYISLHSPDVYNGXIFNKKLMEKIKLLNRKFNFQNIVYHPDRIIDFNDLSNYKELPISMENMDNDKTKYKTVEDMKYILDKYNFGFTLDLQHCYVNDPSMKLAEDFHNKLXDKIVEYHISAYKEXYPHHTLFQNNQDMIIKSLQQQNAPIIIESAFDAIXDHEMELDYIINSM
;
A
#
# COMPACT_ATOMS: atom_id res chain seq x y z
N MET A 1 -14.69 7.62 -7.17
CA MET A 1 -13.30 7.60 -6.62
C MET A 1 -13.17 6.39 -5.73
N THR A 2 -12.10 5.65 -5.85
CA THR A 2 -11.82 4.47 -5.02
C THR A 2 -10.74 4.88 -4.01
N ILE A 3 -11.12 4.95 -2.73
CA ILE A 3 -10.23 5.43 -1.67
C ILE A 3 -10.51 4.64 -0.38
N GLY A 4 -9.48 4.37 0.39
CA GLY A 4 -9.64 3.69 1.67
C GLY A 4 -8.34 3.60 2.43
N PHE A 5 -8.22 2.59 3.27
CA PHE A 5 -7.21 2.55 4.32
C PHE A 5 -6.48 1.21 4.32
N GLY A 6 -5.28 1.23 4.89
CA GLY A 6 -4.60 0.00 5.27
C GLY A 6 -5.04 -0.47 6.66
N ASN A 7 -5.07 -1.78 6.89
CA ASN A 7 -5.40 -2.29 8.22
C ASN A 7 -4.30 -2.01 9.25
N GLY A 8 -3.16 -1.49 8.80
CA GLY A 8 -2.08 -1.07 9.69
C GLY A 8 -2.27 0.32 10.32
N ASN A 9 -3.24 1.12 9.82
CA ASN A 9 -3.37 2.53 10.21
C ASN A 9 -3.57 2.73 11.72
N PHE A 10 -4.16 1.76 12.41
CA PHE A 10 -4.42 1.85 13.84
C PHE A 10 -3.30 1.24 14.70
N TYR A 11 -2.08 1.09 14.14
CA TYR A 11 -1.02 0.37 14.87
C TYR A 11 -0.68 1.00 16.23
N GLN A 12 -0.88 2.29 16.37
CA GLN A 12 -0.67 2.98 17.66
C GLN A 12 -1.69 2.54 18.73
N LEU A 13 -2.84 2.02 18.30
CA LEU A 13 -3.92 1.60 19.20
C LEU A 13 -3.96 0.09 19.42
N TYR A 14 -3.17 -0.66 18.67
CA TYR A 14 -3.10 -2.11 18.82
C TYR A 14 -2.30 -2.48 20.07
N LYS A 15 -2.71 -3.57 20.71
CA LYS A 15 -1.92 -4.18 21.77
C LYS A 15 -0.87 -5.14 21.19
N HIS A 16 -1.22 -5.80 20.11
CA HIS A 16 -0.35 -6.76 19.42
C HIS A 16 -0.49 -6.58 17.90
N ASP A 17 0.55 -6.90 17.16
CA ASP A 17 0.56 -6.75 15.70
C ASP A 17 -0.58 -7.48 14.99
N ASN A 18 -1.02 -8.61 15.54
CA ASN A 18 -2.11 -9.39 14.93
C ASN A 18 -3.49 -8.76 15.13
N ASP A 19 -3.61 -7.74 16.00
CA ASP A 19 -4.89 -7.03 16.18
C ASP A 19 -5.32 -6.28 14.94
N ARG A 20 -4.40 -6.06 13.97
CA ARG A 20 -4.74 -5.43 12.68
C ARG A 20 -5.79 -6.23 11.89
N PHE A 21 -6.00 -7.50 12.25
CA PHE A 21 -7.02 -8.36 11.64
C PHE A 21 -8.28 -8.48 12.51
N ASN A 22 -8.36 -7.67 13.57
CA ASN A 22 -9.53 -7.63 14.45
C ASN A 22 -10.74 -7.07 13.69
N GLU A 23 -11.89 -7.74 13.81
CA GLU A 23 -13.11 -7.33 13.11
C GLU A 23 -13.51 -5.90 13.43
N LEU A 24 -13.29 -5.43 14.69
CA LEU A 24 -13.61 -4.06 15.06
C LEU A 24 -12.83 -3.05 14.23
N PHE A 25 -11.50 -3.23 14.12
CA PHE A 25 -10.69 -2.31 13.33
C PHE A 25 -11.00 -2.38 11.84
N LEU A 26 -11.21 -3.60 11.31
CA LEU A 26 -11.58 -3.75 9.89
C LEU A 26 -12.93 -3.10 9.59
N SER A 27 -13.90 -3.22 10.53
CA SER A 27 -15.20 -2.59 10.33
C SER A 27 -15.15 -1.06 10.45
N LEU A 28 -14.24 -0.53 11.29
CA LEU A 28 -14.03 0.92 11.36
C LEU A 28 -13.54 1.49 10.03
N LEU A 29 -12.73 0.73 9.30
CA LEU A 29 -12.20 1.19 8.01
C LEU A 29 -13.27 1.26 6.92
N SER A 30 -14.41 0.61 7.12
CA SER A 30 -15.53 0.62 6.17
C SER A 30 -16.75 1.42 6.66
N CYS A 31 -16.68 2.01 7.85
CA CYS A 31 -17.86 2.64 8.47
C CYS A 31 -18.29 3.93 7.78
N ASP A 32 -17.37 4.62 7.14
CA ASP A 32 -17.71 5.77 6.31
C ASP A 32 -17.97 5.29 4.90
N LYS A 33 -19.16 5.51 4.40
CA LYS A 33 -19.53 5.11 3.02
C LYS A 33 -18.67 5.74 1.93
N LYS A 34 -17.84 6.74 2.29
CA LYS A 34 -16.88 7.34 1.38
C LYS A 34 -15.65 6.46 1.17
N ALA A 35 -15.33 5.58 2.13
CA ALA A 35 -14.19 4.66 2.05
C ALA A 35 -14.67 3.33 1.47
N ASN A 36 -14.16 2.98 0.29
CA ASN A 36 -14.56 1.74 -0.40
C ASN A 36 -13.36 0.89 -0.82
N ALA A 37 -12.18 1.17 -0.26
CA ALA A 37 -10.96 0.40 -0.54
C ALA A 37 -10.32 -0.05 0.78
N ILE A 38 -9.64 -1.19 0.75
CA ILE A 38 -8.84 -1.64 1.89
C ILE A 38 -7.58 -2.34 1.37
N GLU A 39 -6.46 -2.05 2.03
CA GLU A 39 -5.24 -2.82 1.85
C GLU A 39 -5.00 -3.67 3.11
N LEU A 40 -4.80 -4.96 2.91
CA LEU A 40 -4.45 -5.88 3.99
C LEU A 40 -2.93 -5.91 4.11
N HIS A 41 -2.41 -5.14 5.06
CA HIS A 41 -0.97 -5.05 5.30
C HIS A 41 -0.53 -6.22 6.18
N THR A 42 0.41 -7.03 5.70
CA THR A 42 0.93 -8.19 6.42
C THR A 42 2.45 -8.09 6.58
N LEU A 43 2.94 -8.50 7.73
CA LEU A 43 4.36 -8.40 8.09
C LEU A 43 5.10 -9.73 7.98
N ASN A 44 4.37 -10.85 8.03
CA ASN A 44 5.00 -12.18 8.11
C ASN A 44 4.02 -13.28 7.70
N GLU A 45 4.54 -14.50 7.62
CA GLU A 45 3.78 -15.68 7.23
C GLU A 45 2.66 -16.03 8.21
N GLU A 46 2.82 -15.73 9.50
CA GLU A 46 1.78 -15.98 10.51
C GLU A 46 0.51 -15.18 10.17
N GLN A 47 0.69 -13.92 9.78
CA GLN A 47 -0.44 -13.05 9.42
C GLN A 47 -1.11 -13.50 8.12
N ILE A 48 -0.34 -14.05 7.17
CA ILE A 48 -0.93 -14.69 5.99
C ILE A 48 -1.82 -15.88 6.41
N ASN A 49 -1.41 -16.66 7.41
CA ASN A 49 -2.23 -17.78 7.93
C ASN A 49 -3.51 -17.25 8.59
N ILE A 50 -3.44 -16.16 9.36
CA ILE A 50 -4.64 -15.54 9.94
C ILE A 50 -5.63 -15.16 8.83
N LEU A 51 -5.14 -14.52 7.76
CA LEU A 51 -5.99 -14.13 6.64
C LEU A 51 -6.60 -15.34 5.92
N LEU A 52 -5.90 -16.47 5.87
CA LEU A 52 -6.45 -17.69 5.29
C LEU A 52 -7.64 -18.24 6.12
N ASP A 53 -7.62 -17.97 7.43
CA ASP A 53 -8.67 -18.45 8.35
C ASP A 53 -9.84 -17.48 8.53
N ILE A 54 -9.61 -16.16 8.32
CA ILE A 54 -10.64 -15.14 8.54
C ILE A 54 -11.82 -15.31 7.56
N ASN A 55 -13.04 -14.99 8.01
CA ASN A 55 -14.20 -15.03 7.11
C ASN A 55 -14.10 -13.90 6.08
N LYS A 56 -14.09 -14.25 4.79
CA LYS A 56 -13.95 -13.25 3.71
C LYS A 56 -15.10 -12.23 3.68
N ASP A 57 -16.27 -12.58 4.22
CA ASP A 57 -17.43 -11.70 4.21
C ASP A 57 -17.20 -10.41 5.03
N ILE A 58 -16.19 -10.41 5.90
CA ILE A 58 -15.82 -9.18 6.64
C ILE A 58 -15.39 -8.06 5.70
N LEU A 59 -14.94 -8.40 4.48
CA LEU A 59 -14.47 -7.40 3.49
C LEU A 59 -15.50 -7.16 2.38
N LYS A 60 -16.72 -7.68 2.50
CA LYS A 60 -17.74 -7.63 1.43
C LYS A 60 -18.17 -6.21 1.05
N ASP A 61 -17.98 -5.25 1.94
CA ASP A 61 -18.41 -3.86 1.73
C ASP A 61 -17.34 -3.02 1.01
N PHE A 62 -16.16 -3.60 0.74
CA PHE A 62 -15.11 -2.91 -0.01
C PHE A 62 -15.19 -3.28 -1.50
N ASP A 63 -15.13 -2.26 -2.35
CA ASP A 63 -15.09 -2.44 -3.81
C ASP A 63 -13.68 -2.82 -4.29
N TYR A 64 -12.67 -2.46 -3.52
CA TYR A 64 -11.26 -2.68 -3.86
C TYR A 64 -10.53 -3.28 -2.66
N ILE A 65 -9.83 -4.38 -2.90
CA ILE A 65 -9.04 -5.05 -1.85
C ILE A 65 -7.64 -5.31 -2.42
N SER A 66 -6.62 -4.78 -1.76
CA SER A 66 -5.22 -5.09 -2.09
C SER A 66 -4.54 -5.79 -0.92
N LEU A 67 -3.36 -6.32 -1.18
CA LEU A 67 -2.53 -6.97 -0.17
C LEU A 67 -1.15 -6.31 -0.19
N HIS A 68 -0.69 -5.82 0.95
CA HIS A 68 0.71 -5.46 1.12
C HIS A 68 1.44 -6.71 1.61
N SER A 69 2.28 -7.27 0.75
CA SER A 69 2.90 -8.57 0.97
C SER A 69 3.98 -8.51 2.06
N PRO A 70 4.13 -9.56 2.89
CA PRO A 70 5.31 -9.66 3.73
C PRO A 70 6.53 -10.01 2.88
N ASP A 71 7.72 -9.92 3.49
CA ASP A 71 8.97 -10.32 2.81
C ASP A 71 8.87 -11.78 2.35
N VAL A 72 9.14 -12.00 1.07
CA VAL A 72 9.07 -13.34 0.47
C VAL A 72 10.44 -14.04 0.39
N TYR A 73 11.42 -13.48 1.08
CA TYR A 73 12.75 -14.10 1.18
C TYR A 73 13.08 -14.34 2.64
N ASN A 74 13.67 -15.50 2.91
CA ASN A 74 14.25 -15.84 4.21
C ASN A 74 15.78 -15.87 4.04
N GLY A 75 16.40 -14.76 4.35
CA GLY A 75 17.77 -14.55 3.89
C GLY A 75 17.83 -14.52 2.35
N UNK A 76 18.40 -15.14 1.66
CA UNK A 76 18.52 -15.29 0.51
C UNK A 76 17.78 -16.10 -0.04
N ILE A 77 16.99 -16.95 0.50
CA ILE A 77 16.19 -18.07 -0.01
C ILE A 77 14.75 -17.62 -0.26
N PHE A 78 14.32 -17.75 -1.50
CA PHE A 78 12.94 -17.43 -1.89
C PHE A 78 11.96 -18.43 -1.24
N ASN A 79 10.94 -17.91 -0.55
CA ASN A 79 9.97 -18.70 0.20
C ASN A 79 8.78 -19.11 -0.69
N LYS A 80 8.97 -20.18 -1.46
CA LYS A 80 7.93 -20.70 -2.36
C LYS A 80 6.65 -21.11 -1.61
N LYS A 81 6.79 -21.59 -0.36
CA LYS A 81 5.63 -21.96 0.46
C LYS A 81 4.75 -20.74 0.75
N LEU A 82 5.38 -19.63 1.11
CA LEU A 82 4.65 -18.38 1.36
C LEU A 82 3.95 -17.90 0.10
N MET A 83 4.61 -17.98 -1.06
CA MET A 83 3.99 -17.59 -2.33
C MET A 83 2.76 -18.43 -2.66
N GLU A 84 2.80 -19.74 -2.39
CA GLU A 84 1.61 -20.59 -2.60
C GLU A 84 0.46 -20.18 -1.65
N LYS A 85 0.78 -19.76 -0.41
CA LYS A 85 -0.24 -19.23 0.50
C LYS A 85 -0.83 -17.90 -0.02
N ILE A 86 0.02 -17.02 -0.55
CA ILE A 86 -0.43 -15.76 -1.17
C ILE A 86 -1.36 -16.06 -2.37
N LYS A 87 -1.04 -17.07 -3.17
CA LYS A 87 -1.94 -17.51 -4.25
C LYS A 87 -3.30 -17.99 -3.71
N LEU A 88 -3.30 -18.73 -2.60
CA LEU A 88 -4.55 -19.17 -1.96
C LEU A 88 -5.35 -17.97 -1.45
N LEU A 89 -4.67 -16.98 -0.85
CA LEU A 89 -5.31 -15.72 -0.42
C LEU A 89 -5.91 -14.99 -1.62
N ASN A 90 -5.17 -14.91 -2.73
CA ASN A 90 -5.66 -14.24 -3.93
C ASN A 90 -6.93 -14.93 -4.45
N ARG A 91 -6.99 -16.26 -4.42
CA ARG A 91 -8.22 -17.00 -4.79
C ARG A 91 -9.37 -16.71 -3.84
N LYS A 92 -9.07 -16.48 -2.55
CA LYS A 92 -10.07 -16.23 -1.51
C LYS A 92 -10.65 -14.81 -1.60
N PHE A 93 -9.79 -13.79 -1.71
CA PHE A 93 -10.19 -12.39 -1.65
C PHE A 93 -10.26 -11.69 -3.01
N ASN A 94 -9.68 -12.29 -4.05
CA ASN A 94 -9.62 -11.71 -5.40
C ASN A 94 -8.96 -10.34 -5.39
N PHE A 95 -7.73 -10.26 -4.87
CA PHE A 95 -7.00 -9.00 -4.78
C PHE A 95 -6.89 -8.33 -6.16
N GLN A 96 -7.10 -7.02 -6.18
CA GLN A 96 -6.88 -6.23 -7.37
C GLN A 96 -5.41 -5.78 -7.50
N ASN A 97 -4.67 -5.84 -6.38
CA ASN A 97 -3.23 -5.53 -6.37
C ASN A 97 -2.55 -6.30 -5.24
N ILE A 98 -1.26 -6.64 -5.42
CA ILE A 98 -0.40 -7.20 -4.37
C ILE A 98 0.92 -6.43 -4.41
N VAL A 99 1.13 -5.61 -3.38
CA VAL A 99 2.25 -4.67 -3.30
C VAL A 99 3.48 -5.35 -2.72
N TYR A 100 4.62 -5.13 -3.36
CA TYR A 100 5.93 -5.59 -2.86
C TYR A 100 6.91 -4.42 -2.82
N HIS A 101 7.74 -4.40 -1.80
CA HIS A 101 8.89 -3.49 -1.72
C HIS A 101 10.04 -4.06 -2.56
N PRO A 102 10.47 -3.39 -3.63
CA PRO A 102 11.52 -3.95 -4.51
C PRO A 102 12.88 -4.08 -3.84
N ASP A 103 13.16 -3.29 -2.79
CA ASP A 103 14.42 -3.40 -2.05
C ASP A 103 14.52 -4.71 -1.27
N ARG A 104 13.41 -5.43 -1.07
CA ARG A 104 13.32 -6.73 -0.41
C ARG A 104 13.38 -7.90 -1.39
N ILE A 105 13.41 -7.62 -2.70
CA ILE A 105 13.41 -8.67 -3.73
C ILE A 105 14.86 -8.91 -4.20
N ILE A 106 15.31 -10.13 -4.08
CA ILE A 106 16.68 -10.52 -4.46
C ILE A 106 16.73 -10.85 -5.95
N ASP A 107 15.76 -11.60 -6.47
CA ASP A 107 15.66 -11.92 -7.89
C ASP A 107 14.21 -11.73 -8.35
N PHE A 108 13.96 -10.72 -9.16
CA PHE A 108 12.61 -10.42 -9.67
C PHE A 108 12.04 -11.55 -10.54
N ASN A 109 12.89 -12.43 -11.09
CA ASN A 109 12.40 -13.61 -11.81
C ASN A 109 11.57 -14.52 -10.92
N ASP A 110 11.89 -14.58 -9.63
CA ASP A 110 11.12 -15.40 -8.69
C ASP A 110 9.64 -14.95 -8.63
N LEU A 111 9.40 -13.62 -8.58
CA LEU A 111 8.04 -13.08 -8.57
C LEU A 111 7.40 -13.10 -9.96
N SER A 112 8.16 -12.79 -11.02
CA SER A 112 7.60 -12.71 -12.37
C SER A 112 7.11 -14.07 -12.90
N ASN A 113 7.45 -15.15 -12.21
CA ASN A 113 6.91 -16.48 -12.54
C ASN A 113 5.47 -16.67 -12.07
N TYR A 114 4.96 -15.79 -11.18
CA TYR A 114 3.58 -15.86 -10.66
C TYR A 114 2.66 -14.92 -11.46
N LYS A 115 2.56 -15.17 -12.76
CA LYS A 115 1.83 -14.30 -13.72
C LYS A 115 0.33 -14.18 -13.42
N GLU A 116 -0.21 -15.09 -12.63
CA GLU A 116 -1.62 -15.05 -12.23
C GLU A 116 -1.89 -14.09 -11.06
N LEU A 117 -0.83 -13.53 -10.45
CA LEU A 117 -1.00 -12.58 -9.35
C LEU A 117 -0.86 -11.14 -9.88
N PRO A 118 -1.71 -10.22 -9.41
CA PRO A 118 -1.62 -8.80 -9.81
C PRO A 118 -0.53 -8.09 -9.00
N ILE A 119 0.72 -8.32 -9.36
CA ILE A 119 1.88 -7.85 -8.59
C ILE A 119 2.25 -6.43 -9.01
N SER A 120 2.47 -5.57 -8.02
CA SER A 120 3.06 -4.23 -8.22
C SER A 120 4.29 -4.04 -7.34
N MET A 121 5.12 -3.08 -7.76
CA MET A 121 6.29 -2.65 -6.99
C MET A 121 6.07 -1.21 -6.53
N GLU A 122 6.41 -0.94 -5.28
CA GLU A 122 6.28 0.37 -4.67
C GLU A 122 7.60 1.14 -4.77
N ASN A 123 7.56 2.45 -5.06
CA ASN A 123 8.78 3.28 -5.00
C ASN A 123 9.20 3.47 -3.54
N MET A 124 10.51 3.50 -3.32
CA MET A 124 11.07 3.50 -1.96
C MET A 124 11.36 4.91 -1.43
N ASP A 125 11.37 5.03 -0.11
CA ASP A 125 11.67 6.25 0.63
C ASP A 125 13.17 6.59 0.60
N ASN A 126 13.55 7.71 1.24
CA ASN A 126 14.93 8.21 1.24
C ASN A 126 15.88 7.37 2.12
N ASP A 127 15.37 6.50 2.99
CA ASP A 127 16.21 5.61 3.80
C ASP A 127 16.77 4.43 2.99
N LYS A 128 16.22 4.17 1.82
CA LYS A 128 16.64 3.07 0.96
C LYS A 128 17.70 3.54 -0.05
N THR A 129 18.51 2.61 -0.52
CA THR A 129 19.60 2.94 -1.46
C THR A 129 19.16 2.89 -2.93
N LYS A 130 18.06 2.18 -3.24
CA LYS A 130 17.59 1.92 -4.61
C LYS A 130 16.08 2.09 -4.70
N TYR A 131 15.58 2.09 -5.94
CA TYR A 131 14.17 2.08 -6.28
C TYR A 131 13.43 3.35 -5.83
N LYS A 132 14.17 4.46 -5.83
CA LYS A 132 13.65 5.79 -5.49
C LYS A 132 13.47 6.67 -6.74
N THR A 133 14.11 6.30 -7.84
CA THR A 133 14.13 7.14 -9.05
C THR A 133 13.24 6.53 -10.13
N VAL A 134 12.87 7.38 -11.09
CA VAL A 134 12.09 6.94 -12.25
C VAL A 134 12.84 5.84 -13.03
N GLU A 135 14.16 6.00 -13.16
CA GLU A 135 14.98 5.05 -13.91
C GLU A 135 15.00 3.67 -13.24
N ASP A 136 15.18 3.65 -11.91
CA ASP A 136 15.17 2.39 -11.16
C ASP A 136 13.83 1.65 -11.33
N MET A 137 12.71 2.40 -11.10
CA MET A 137 11.38 1.80 -11.18
C MET A 137 11.06 1.38 -12.61
N LYS A 138 11.30 2.26 -13.59
CA LYS A 138 11.02 1.94 -15.01
C LYS A 138 11.71 0.64 -15.43
N TYR A 139 12.97 0.47 -15.03
CA TYR A 139 13.73 -0.72 -15.41
C TYR A 139 13.03 -2.01 -14.93
N ILE A 140 12.63 -2.08 -13.64
CA ILE A 140 12.03 -3.31 -13.11
C ILE A 140 10.59 -3.51 -13.62
N LEU A 141 9.81 -2.42 -13.74
CA LEU A 141 8.42 -2.52 -14.19
C LEU A 141 8.34 -2.99 -15.64
N ASP A 142 9.20 -2.46 -16.52
CA ASP A 142 9.20 -2.85 -17.94
C ASP A 142 9.74 -4.27 -18.12
N LYS A 143 10.86 -4.57 -17.46
CA LYS A 143 11.55 -5.85 -17.65
C LYS A 143 10.71 -7.04 -17.17
N TYR A 144 9.99 -6.88 -16.06
CA TYR A 144 9.26 -7.99 -15.43
C TYR A 144 7.75 -7.86 -15.58
N ASN A 145 7.27 -6.78 -16.20
CA ASN A 145 5.86 -6.52 -16.45
C ASN A 145 5.03 -6.44 -15.15
N PHE A 146 5.54 -5.73 -14.14
CA PHE A 146 4.84 -5.47 -12.89
C PHE A 146 4.02 -4.17 -12.99
N GLY A 147 2.98 -4.06 -12.16
CA GLY A 147 2.31 -2.79 -11.90
C GLY A 147 3.16 -1.88 -11.02
N PHE A 148 2.71 -0.65 -10.86
CA PHE A 148 3.41 0.36 -10.04
C PHE A 148 2.45 0.86 -8.95
N THR A 149 2.82 0.67 -7.70
CA THR A 149 2.19 1.35 -6.57
C THR A 149 3.00 2.61 -6.31
N LEU A 150 2.39 3.77 -6.58
CA LEU A 150 3.09 5.05 -6.42
C LEU A 150 2.80 5.62 -5.04
N ASP A 151 3.81 5.53 -4.16
CA ASP A 151 3.72 6.15 -2.84
C ASP A 151 4.19 7.60 -2.96
N LEU A 152 3.25 8.54 -2.73
CA LEU A 152 3.49 9.97 -2.84
C LEU A 152 4.20 10.53 -1.60
N GLN A 153 4.06 9.88 -0.44
CA GLN A 153 4.83 10.28 0.75
C GLN A 153 6.31 9.94 0.54
N HIS A 154 6.61 8.76 -0.08
CA HIS A 154 7.98 8.41 -0.45
C HIS A 154 8.55 9.39 -1.47
N CYS A 155 7.72 9.88 -2.39
CA CYS A 155 8.16 10.95 -3.31
C CYS A 155 8.52 12.21 -2.52
N TYR A 156 7.65 12.60 -1.57
CA TYR A 156 7.86 13.82 -0.77
C TYR A 156 9.16 13.78 0.03
N VAL A 157 9.47 12.63 0.68
CA VAL A 157 10.69 12.56 1.49
C VAL A 157 11.96 12.51 0.63
N ASN A 158 11.86 12.02 -0.60
CA ASN A 158 12.98 12.05 -1.56
C ASN A 158 13.13 13.42 -2.21
N ASP A 159 12.01 14.12 -2.45
CA ASP A 159 11.97 15.39 -3.15
C ASP A 159 10.75 16.22 -2.71
N PRO A 160 10.90 17.06 -1.68
CA PRO A 160 9.76 17.84 -1.17
C PRO A 160 9.12 18.81 -2.19
N SER A 161 9.75 19.04 -3.33
CA SER A 161 9.15 19.85 -4.40
C SER A 161 8.08 19.06 -5.17
N MET A 162 7.99 17.73 -4.95
CA MET A 162 7.11 16.78 -5.66
C MET A 162 7.39 16.69 -7.17
N LYS A 163 8.51 17.22 -7.64
CA LYS A 163 8.93 17.06 -9.03
C LYS A 163 9.13 15.57 -9.36
N LEU A 164 9.61 14.79 -8.40
CA LEU A 164 9.77 13.34 -8.55
C LEU A 164 8.42 12.66 -8.84
N ALA A 165 7.34 13.06 -8.15
CA ALA A 165 6.01 12.50 -8.40
C ALA A 165 5.54 12.87 -9.81
N GLU A 166 5.76 14.13 -10.24
CA GLU A 166 5.45 14.57 -11.59
C GLU A 166 6.22 13.74 -12.63
N ASP A 167 7.51 13.48 -12.38
CA ASP A 167 8.35 12.68 -13.29
C ASP A 167 7.86 11.21 -13.37
N PHE A 168 7.42 10.62 -12.25
CA PHE A 168 6.79 9.30 -12.26
C PHE A 168 5.53 9.30 -13.13
N HIS A 169 4.66 10.29 -12.98
CA HIS A 169 3.45 10.41 -13.81
C HIS A 169 3.81 10.55 -15.30
N ASN A 170 4.78 11.40 -15.61
CA ASN A 170 5.17 11.64 -16.98
C ASN A 170 5.77 10.40 -17.68
N LYS A 171 6.40 9.53 -16.92
CA LYS A 171 7.14 8.38 -17.48
C LYS A 171 6.44 7.03 -17.28
N LEU A 172 5.59 6.90 -16.30
CA LEU A 172 5.02 5.62 -15.85
C LEU A 172 3.50 5.64 -15.61
N UNK A 173 2.86 6.47 -15.96
CA UNK A 173 1.68 6.59 -15.86
C UNK A 173 0.97 5.53 -16.04
N ASP A 174 1.10 4.80 -17.23
CA ASP A 174 0.36 3.60 -17.65
C ASP A 174 0.61 2.39 -16.74
N LYS A 175 1.62 2.44 -15.90
CA LYS A 175 1.96 1.38 -14.96
C LYS A 175 1.31 1.58 -13.59
N ILE A 176 0.87 2.79 -13.24
CA ILE A 176 0.32 3.08 -11.92
C ILE A 176 -1.02 2.32 -11.74
N VAL A 177 -1.07 1.43 -10.77
CA VAL A 177 -2.26 0.63 -10.46
C VAL A 177 -2.85 0.99 -9.10
N GLU A 178 -2.10 1.71 -8.25
CA GLU A 178 -2.51 2.08 -6.90
C GLU A 178 -1.66 3.24 -6.42
N TYR A 179 -2.25 4.12 -5.62
CA TYR A 179 -1.53 5.16 -4.89
C TYR A 179 -1.49 4.85 -3.40
N HIS A 180 -0.34 5.10 -2.78
CA HIS A 180 -0.23 5.20 -1.33
C HIS A 180 -0.03 6.66 -0.96
N ILE A 181 -0.72 7.14 0.09
CA ILE A 181 -0.58 8.51 0.56
C ILE A 181 -0.60 8.57 2.09
N SER A 182 0.27 9.40 2.62
CA SER A 182 0.29 9.80 4.02
C SER A 182 1.15 11.06 4.12
N ALA A 183 1.22 11.68 5.29
CA ALA A 183 2.14 12.79 5.52
C ALA A 183 3.46 12.28 6.11
N TYR A 184 4.46 13.10 6.02
CA TYR A 184 5.76 12.89 6.66
C TYR A 184 5.93 13.81 7.85
N LYS A 185 6.38 13.26 8.95
CA LYS A 185 6.83 14.00 10.12
C LYS A 185 8.06 13.26 10.67
N GLU A 186 9.07 14.03 10.99
CA GLU A 186 10.29 13.42 11.51
C GLU A 186 9.95 12.50 12.71
N UNK A 187 10.25 11.26 12.44
CA UNK A 187 10.01 10.38 13.34
C UNK A 187 8.84 9.68 13.22
N TYR A 188 8.05 10.19 12.44
CA TYR A 188 6.75 9.56 12.19
C TYR A 188 6.53 9.54 10.69
N PRO A 189 7.14 8.61 9.97
CA PRO A 189 7.10 8.66 8.49
C PRO A 189 5.70 8.63 7.90
N HIS A 190 4.77 7.89 8.44
CA HIS A 190 3.39 7.81 7.94
C HIS A 190 2.44 8.55 8.88
N HIS A 191 2.55 9.87 8.95
CA HIS A 191 1.67 10.69 9.80
C HIS A 191 0.42 11.12 9.02
N THR A 192 -0.56 11.69 9.73
CA THR A 192 -1.81 12.16 9.10
C THR A 192 -1.58 13.46 8.32
N LEU A 193 -2.22 13.55 7.15
CA LEU A 193 -2.17 14.74 6.29
C LEU A 193 -2.90 15.93 6.95
N PHE A 194 -4.03 15.67 7.60
CA PHE A 194 -4.83 16.77 8.20
C PHE A 194 -4.07 17.50 9.32
N GLN A 195 -3.11 16.83 9.97
CA GLN A 195 -2.32 17.45 11.04
C GLN A 195 -1.05 18.13 10.52
N ASN A 196 -0.61 17.83 9.29
CA ASN A 196 0.68 18.27 8.78
C ASN A 196 0.61 19.28 7.63
N ASN A 197 -0.58 19.49 7.07
CA ASN A 197 -0.81 20.48 6.01
C ASN A 197 0.12 20.28 4.80
N GLN A 198 0.38 19.02 4.43
CA GLN A 198 1.22 18.69 3.27
C GLN A 198 0.36 18.45 2.03
N ASP A 199 -0.47 19.44 1.69
CA ASP A 199 -1.42 19.38 0.57
C ASP A 199 -0.77 19.04 -0.77
N MET A 200 0.54 19.35 -0.94
CA MET A 200 1.23 19.02 -2.18
C MET A 200 1.24 17.53 -2.45
N ILE A 201 1.18 16.69 -1.41
CA ILE A 201 1.08 15.23 -1.59
C ILE A 201 -0.27 14.88 -2.24
N ILE A 202 -1.38 15.44 -1.70
CA ILE A 202 -2.73 15.21 -2.26
C ILE A 202 -2.81 15.77 -3.68
N LYS A 203 -2.29 16.99 -3.89
CA LYS A 203 -2.33 17.68 -5.20
C LYS A 203 -1.49 16.98 -6.27
N SER A 204 -0.61 16.04 -5.85
CA SER A 204 0.16 15.23 -6.79
C SER A 204 -0.59 14.00 -7.32
N LEU A 205 -1.81 13.73 -6.83
CA LEU A 205 -2.66 12.67 -7.37
C LEU A 205 -3.15 13.11 -8.77
N GLN A 206 -2.71 12.43 -9.81
CA GLN A 206 -3.07 12.80 -11.19
C GLN A 206 -3.99 11.80 -11.88
N GLN A 207 -3.85 10.52 -11.55
CA GLN A 207 -4.63 9.47 -12.19
C GLN A 207 -5.87 9.17 -11.34
N GLN A 208 -6.97 9.81 -11.63
CA GLN A 208 -8.18 9.75 -10.81
C GLN A 208 -8.83 8.36 -10.75
N ASN A 209 -8.48 7.46 -11.67
CA ASN A 209 -9.08 6.12 -11.71
C ASN A 209 -8.29 5.07 -10.91
N ALA A 210 -7.04 5.36 -10.52
CA ALA A 210 -6.30 4.42 -9.69
C ALA A 210 -6.75 4.54 -8.24
N PRO A 211 -6.94 3.41 -7.54
CA PRO A 211 -7.33 3.44 -6.12
C PRO A 211 -6.28 4.14 -5.25
N ILE A 212 -6.75 4.72 -4.17
CA ILE A 212 -5.89 5.44 -3.20
C ILE A 212 -6.00 4.72 -1.86
N ILE A 213 -4.85 4.28 -1.34
CA ILE A 213 -4.76 3.71 0.01
C ILE A 213 -4.09 4.75 0.92
N ILE A 214 -4.79 5.11 1.97
CA ILE A 214 -4.29 6.02 3.01
C ILE A 214 -3.48 5.17 3.99
N GLU A 215 -2.20 5.48 4.14
CA GLU A 215 -1.31 4.75 5.04
C GLU A 215 -1.01 5.51 6.33
N SER A 216 -1.73 6.59 6.59
CA SER A 216 -1.52 7.43 7.76
C SER A 216 -1.71 6.64 9.07
N ALA A 217 -0.78 6.77 10.00
CA ALA A 217 -0.90 6.19 11.34
C ALA A 217 -1.83 7.07 12.17
N PHE A 218 -2.83 6.46 12.80
CA PHE A 218 -3.83 7.17 13.59
C PHE A 218 -3.52 7.07 15.09
N ASP A 219 -3.57 8.22 15.76
CA ASP A 219 -3.37 8.30 17.20
C ASP A 219 -4.70 8.09 17.98
N ALA A 220 -5.84 8.28 17.30
CA ALA A 220 -7.18 8.12 17.88
C ALA A 220 -8.14 7.54 16.84
N ILE A 221 -9.20 6.93 17.32
CA ILE A 221 -10.22 6.31 16.47
C ILE A 221 -10.82 7.30 15.45
N UNK A 222 -10.91 8.42 15.60
CA UNK A 222 -11.36 9.26 14.90
C UNK A 222 -10.66 9.75 13.92
N ASP A 223 -9.54 9.70 14.02
CA ASP A 223 -8.62 10.25 13.04
C ASP A 223 -8.91 9.76 11.62
N HIS A 224 -9.39 8.54 11.46
CA HIS A 224 -9.64 8.00 10.11
C HIS A 224 -10.70 8.81 9.35
N GLU A 225 -11.76 9.24 10.03
CA GLU A 225 -12.79 10.08 9.40
C GLU A 225 -12.23 11.45 9.05
N MET A 226 -11.45 12.05 9.96
CA MET A 226 -10.84 13.36 9.77
C MET A 226 -9.85 13.34 8.60
N GLU A 227 -9.05 12.28 8.52
CA GLU A 227 -8.07 12.13 7.44
C GLU A 227 -8.77 11.99 6.08
N LEU A 228 -9.78 11.13 6.01
CA LEU A 228 -10.52 10.89 4.78
C LEU A 228 -11.22 12.19 4.30
N ASP A 229 -11.90 12.88 5.22
CA ASP A 229 -12.58 14.14 4.89
C ASP A 229 -11.58 15.20 4.43
N TYR A 230 -10.43 15.29 5.10
CA TYR A 230 -9.39 16.24 4.74
C TYR A 230 -8.90 15.97 3.31
N ILE A 231 -8.60 14.71 2.99
CA ILE A 231 -8.10 14.34 1.66
C ILE A 231 -9.14 14.65 0.59
N ILE A 232 -10.40 14.20 0.80
CA ILE A 232 -11.48 14.41 -0.19
C ILE A 232 -11.69 15.91 -0.45
N ASN A 233 -11.66 16.73 0.59
CA ASN A 233 -11.88 18.18 0.47
C ASN A 233 -10.69 18.92 -0.14
N SER A 234 -9.49 18.30 -0.14
CA SER A 234 -8.25 18.90 -0.67
C SER A 234 -7.96 18.51 -2.13
N MET A 235 -8.69 17.55 -2.68
CA MET A 235 -8.59 17.11 -4.08
C MET A 235 -9.29 18.08 -5.02
#